data_8b7fff2cbcf0aad383be021a3f81ab50
#
_entry.id   8b7fff2cbcf0aad383be021a3f81ab50
#
_cell.length_a   1.000
_cell.length_b   1.000
_cell.length_c   1.000
_cell.angle_alpha   90.00
_cell.angle_beta   90.00
_cell.angle_gamma   90.00
#
_symmetry.space_group_name_H-M   'P 1'
#
loop_
_entity.id
_entity.type
_entity.pdbx_description
1 polymer ?
#
loop_
_entity_poly.entity_id
_entity_poly.type
_entity_poly.pdbx_seq_one_letter_code
_entity_poly.pdbx_strand_id
1 'polypeptide(L)'
;MEETILQLVHVTGKKQRNGFQITDVTMQLREGYTYAIAGENGAGKTTLLNLIGREDSRYTGNMIFDGMDLKAEHAKAMEGIGIISEDCLFFEDRNGKENAAILGDFYENYEKERFFSYCKRFQVPLCTSYINLSRGEKIKWQICFAAARNCRLYMLDEATAGMDPVFRKVFFDLLHEIMAQTKACILMTDHNLHEISRQTDYVAYMENGRLSGWKESMEVEADVWI
;
A
#
# COMPACT_ATOMS: atom_id res chain seq x y z
N MET A 1 -22.72 -4.76 -7.92
CA MET A 1 -22.33 -4.22 -6.61
C MET A 1 -20.81 -4.30 -6.56
N GLU A 2 -20.15 -3.24 -6.15
CA GLU A 2 -18.70 -3.20 -6.02
C GLU A 2 -18.27 -4.13 -4.89
N GLU A 3 -17.22 -4.91 -5.12
CA GLU A 3 -16.75 -5.91 -4.17
C GLU A 3 -15.89 -5.27 -3.07
N THR A 4 -16.10 -5.67 -1.82
CA THR A 4 -15.25 -5.25 -0.71
C THR A 4 -13.97 -6.05 -0.72
N ILE A 5 -12.83 -5.35 -0.82
CA ILE A 5 -11.49 -5.96 -0.85
C ILE A 5 -10.89 -6.08 0.55
N LEU A 6 -11.03 -5.03 1.37
CA LEU A 6 -10.55 -5.03 2.75
C LEU A 6 -11.61 -4.47 3.68
N GLN A 7 -11.85 -5.16 4.79
CA GLN A 7 -12.75 -4.71 5.84
C GLN A 7 -12.06 -4.85 7.21
N LEU A 8 -12.04 -3.76 7.96
CA LEU A 8 -11.65 -3.73 9.36
C LEU A 8 -12.89 -3.39 10.20
N VAL A 9 -13.13 -4.13 11.28
CA VAL A 9 -14.26 -3.90 12.18
C VAL A 9 -13.77 -3.86 13.63
N HIS A 10 -13.85 -2.68 14.25
CA HIS A 10 -13.43 -2.43 15.62
C HIS A 10 -12.02 -2.92 15.94
N VAL A 11 -11.08 -2.67 15.03
CA VAL A 11 -9.71 -3.15 15.15
C VAL A 11 -8.94 -2.29 16.15
N THR A 12 -8.40 -2.95 17.18
CA THR A 12 -7.52 -2.32 18.18
C THR A 12 -6.22 -3.12 18.26
N GLY A 13 -5.10 -2.47 17.91
CA GLY A 13 -3.78 -3.07 17.96
C GLY A 13 -3.25 -3.21 19.38
N LYS A 14 -2.16 -3.96 19.55
CA LYS A 14 -1.46 -4.05 20.82
C LYS A 14 -0.86 -2.70 21.22
N LYS A 15 -0.98 -2.33 22.50
CA LYS A 15 -0.33 -1.14 23.05
C LYS A 15 1.19 -1.29 22.98
N GLN A 16 1.87 -0.33 22.38
CA GLN A 16 3.32 -0.28 22.25
C GLN A 16 3.99 0.15 23.57
N ARG A 17 5.33 -0.03 23.69
CA ARG A 17 6.08 0.36 24.89
C ARG A 17 6.02 1.85 25.20
N ASN A 18 5.92 2.70 24.19
CA ASN A 18 5.78 4.15 24.31
C ASN A 18 4.35 4.61 24.65
N GLY A 19 3.41 3.67 24.85
CA GLY A 19 2.03 3.94 25.17
C GLY A 19 1.11 4.10 23.95
N PHE A 20 1.65 4.19 22.73
CA PHE A 20 0.88 4.33 21.49
C PHE A 20 0.06 3.06 21.17
N GLN A 21 -1.10 3.24 20.59
CA GLN A 21 -2.00 2.16 20.20
C GLN A 21 -2.91 2.59 19.04
N ILE A 22 -3.08 1.73 18.05
CA ILE A 22 -4.19 1.81 17.09
C ILE A 22 -5.46 1.45 17.84
N THR A 23 -6.49 2.29 17.77
CA THR A 23 -7.67 2.16 18.63
C THR A 23 -8.94 2.26 17.82
N ASP A 24 -9.75 1.18 17.86
CA ASP A 24 -11.13 1.12 17.35
C ASP A 24 -11.26 1.55 15.89
N VAL A 25 -10.38 1.05 15.03
CA VAL A 25 -10.42 1.35 13.60
C VAL A 25 -11.48 0.50 12.91
N THR A 26 -12.41 1.17 12.25
CA THR A 26 -13.41 0.54 11.36
C THR A 26 -13.32 1.21 10.00
N MET A 27 -13.05 0.42 8.96
CA MET A 27 -12.97 0.89 7.58
C MET A 27 -13.31 -0.20 6.59
N GLN A 28 -13.70 0.22 5.38
CA GLN A 28 -13.99 -0.67 4.27
C GLN A 28 -13.39 -0.08 2.99
N LEU A 29 -12.67 -0.92 2.22
CA LEU A 29 -12.11 -0.57 0.92
C LEU A 29 -12.78 -1.44 -0.15
N ARG A 30 -13.10 -0.82 -1.30
CA ARG A 30 -13.76 -1.48 -2.43
C ARG A 30 -12.83 -1.58 -3.62
N GLU A 31 -13.09 -2.54 -4.51
CA GLU A 31 -12.36 -2.69 -5.75
C GLU A 31 -12.46 -1.45 -6.64
N GLY A 32 -11.39 -1.16 -7.37
CA GLY A 32 -11.34 -0.09 -8.37
C GLY A 32 -11.24 1.33 -7.81
N TYR A 33 -11.08 1.50 -6.48
CA TYR A 33 -10.92 2.80 -5.85
C TYR A 33 -9.54 3.01 -5.22
N THR A 34 -9.19 4.29 -5.11
CA THR A 34 -8.00 4.77 -4.42
C THR A 34 -8.38 5.45 -3.11
N TYR A 35 -7.73 5.05 -2.04
CA TYR A 35 -7.95 5.54 -0.69
C TYR A 35 -6.67 6.14 -0.12
N ALA A 36 -6.77 7.28 0.56
CA ALA A 36 -5.66 7.87 1.27
C ALA A 36 -5.94 8.03 2.76
N ILE A 37 -4.98 7.66 3.59
CA ILE A 37 -4.96 7.99 5.01
C ILE A 37 -3.98 9.14 5.20
N ALA A 38 -4.52 10.34 5.46
CA ALA A 38 -3.73 11.52 5.80
C ALA A 38 -3.54 11.64 7.31
N GLY A 39 -2.50 12.33 7.75
CA GLY A 39 -2.26 12.61 9.17
C GLY A 39 -0.81 12.97 9.45
N GLU A 40 -0.55 13.58 10.58
CA GLU A 40 0.79 13.99 10.99
C GLU A 40 1.74 12.78 11.16
N ASN A 41 3.05 13.08 11.21
CA ASN A 41 4.04 12.07 11.55
C ASN A 41 3.79 11.54 12.97
N GLY A 42 3.81 10.22 13.13
CA GLY A 42 3.47 9.59 14.41
C GLY A 42 1.98 9.37 14.67
N ALA A 43 1.06 9.81 13.80
CA ALA A 43 -0.38 9.57 13.94
C ALA A 43 -0.77 8.09 13.93
N GLY A 44 0.09 7.21 13.35
CA GLY A 44 -0.10 5.77 13.33
C GLY A 44 -0.33 5.15 11.94
N LYS A 45 -0.17 5.93 10.87
CA LYS A 45 -0.38 5.47 9.48
C LYS A 45 0.40 4.19 9.16
N THR A 46 1.71 4.22 9.26
CA THR A 46 2.60 3.05 9.09
C THR A 46 2.25 1.91 10.05
N THR A 47 1.87 2.24 11.30
CA THR A 47 1.46 1.22 12.28
C THR A 47 0.19 0.49 11.84
N LEU A 48 -0.79 1.20 11.26
CA LEU A 48 -2.02 0.60 10.73
C LEU A 48 -1.71 -0.29 9.52
N LEU A 49 -0.91 0.18 8.56
CA LEU A 49 -0.51 -0.64 7.41
C LEU A 49 0.26 -1.90 7.85
N ASN A 50 1.18 -1.76 8.81
CA ASN A 50 1.89 -2.91 9.38
C ASN A 50 0.96 -3.87 10.13
N LEU A 51 -0.10 -3.36 10.76
CA LEU A 51 -1.08 -4.20 11.46
C LEU A 51 -1.85 -5.10 10.46
N ILE A 52 -2.10 -4.61 9.25
CA ILE A 52 -2.74 -5.36 8.16
C ILE A 52 -1.76 -6.35 7.52
N GLY A 53 -0.53 -5.90 7.25
CA GLY A 53 0.43 -6.62 6.39
C GLY A 53 1.38 -7.57 7.12
N ARG A 54 1.38 -7.66 8.47
CA ARG A 54 2.34 -8.50 9.22
C ARG A 54 1.64 -9.60 10.01
N GLU A 55 2.12 -10.82 9.86
CA GLU A 55 1.59 -12.01 10.55
C GLU A 55 1.63 -11.90 12.09
N ASP A 56 2.70 -11.31 12.65
CA ASP A 56 2.84 -11.13 14.11
C ASP A 56 2.03 -9.95 14.68
N SER A 57 1.04 -9.49 13.95
CA SER A 57 0.20 -8.39 14.39
C SER A 57 -0.84 -8.84 15.41
N ARG A 58 -0.63 -8.44 16.67
CA ARG A 58 -1.58 -8.71 17.75
C ARG A 58 -2.63 -7.62 17.82
N TYR A 59 -3.88 -7.97 17.58
CA TYR A 59 -5.02 -7.06 17.61
C TYR A 59 -6.29 -7.75 18.10
N THR A 60 -7.28 -6.96 18.52
CA THR A 60 -8.69 -7.36 18.71
C THR A 60 -9.53 -6.81 17.55
N GLY A 61 -10.76 -7.28 17.42
CA GLY A 61 -11.62 -6.97 16.27
C GLY A 61 -11.37 -7.93 15.11
N ASN A 62 -11.93 -7.61 13.95
CA ASN A 62 -11.90 -8.46 12.76
C ASN A 62 -11.26 -7.73 11.59
N MET A 63 -10.41 -8.43 10.83
CA MET A 63 -9.87 -7.98 9.54
C MET A 63 -10.14 -9.06 8.50
N ILE A 64 -10.83 -8.69 7.44
CA ILE A 64 -11.16 -9.55 6.30
C ILE A 64 -10.56 -8.95 5.04
N PHE A 65 -9.77 -9.71 4.33
CA PHE A 65 -9.24 -9.37 3.02
C PHE A 65 -9.74 -10.37 1.99
N ASP A 66 -10.43 -9.89 0.96
CA ASP A 66 -10.96 -10.73 -0.15
C ASP A 66 -11.69 -11.99 0.34
N GLY A 67 -12.52 -11.81 1.39
CA GLY A 67 -13.27 -12.89 2.07
C GLY A 67 -12.46 -13.74 3.05
N MET A 68 -11.13 -13.55 3.16
CA MET A 68 -10.24 -14.31 4.05
C MET A 68 -10.04 -13.60 5.38
N ASP A 69 -10.11 -14.30 6.50
CA ASP A 69 -9.75 -13.78 7.83
C ASP A 69 -8.22 -13.68 7.95
N LEU A 70 -7.71 -12.44 8.14
CA LEU A 70 -6.26 -12.20 8.22
C LEU A 70 -5.57 -12.88 9.41
N LYS A 71 -6.29 -13.30 10.46
CA LYS A 71 -5.70 -14.09 11.54
C LYS A 71 -5.53 -15.56 11.18
N ALA A 72 -6.50 -16.10 10.44
CA ALA A 72 -6.54 -17.52 10.13
C ALA A 72 -5.80 -17.86 8.83
N GLU A 73 -5.82 -16.95 7.86
CA GLU A 73 -5.34 -17.19 6.49
C GLU A 73 -4.30 -16.17 6.02
N HIS A 74 -3.48 -15.63 6.95
CA HIS A 74 -2.55 -14.53 6.66
C HIS A 74 -1.64 -14.79 5.46
N ALA A 75 -0.96 -15.93 5.42
CA ALA A 75 -0.04 -16.26 4.32
C ALA A 75 -0.73 -16.23 2.95
N LYS A 76 -1.94 -16.80 2.86
CA LYS A 76 -2.75 -16.81 1.65
C LYS A 76 -3.24 -15.40 1.27
N ALA A 77 -3.65 -14.61 2.25
CA ALA A 77 -4.06 -13.23 2.02
C ALA A 77 -2.91 -12.37 1.47
N MET A 78 -1.66 -12.60 1.94
CA MET A 78 -0.47 -11.88 1.47
C MET A 78 -0.13 -12.16 0.00
N GLU A 79 -0.64 -13.23 -0.61
CA GLU A 79 -0.55 -13.43 -2.06
C GLU A 79 -1.20 -12.28 -2.85
N GLY A 80 -2.34 -11.78 -2.35
CA GLY A 80 -3.13 -10.72 -2.98
C GLY A 80 -2.81 -9.30 -2.49
N ILE A 81 -1.86 -9.12 -1.55
CA ILE A 81 -1.48 -7.80 -1.02
C ILE A 81 -0.06 -7.43 -1.47
N GLY A 82 0.06 -6.29 -2.14
CA GLY A 82 1.33 -5.65 -2.49
C GLY A 82 1.66 -4.55 -1.47
N ILE A 83 2.80 -4.66 -0.81
CA ILE A 83 3.28 -3.64 0.14
C ILE A 83 4.42 -2.89 -0.50
N ILE A 84 4.31 -1.56 -0.58
CA ILE A 84 5.30 -0.66 -1.15
C ILE A 84 5.68 0.35 -0.06
N SER A 85 6.92 0.26 0.42
CA SER A 85 7.44 1.16 1.44
C SER A 85 8.96 1.22 1.39
N GLU A 86 9.55 2.18 2.08
CA GLU A 86 11.01 2.23 2.25
C GLU A 86 11.55 1.08 3.10
N ASP A 87 10.74 0.61 4.05
CA ASP A 87 11.09 -0.46 4.98
C ASP A 87 10.92 -1.88 4.40
N CYS A 88 10.57 -2.02 3.10
CA CYS A 88 10.49 -3.31 2.46
C CYS A 88 11.88 -3.97 2.39
N LEU A 89 11.96 -5.18 2.95
CA LEU A 89 13.20 -5.96 2.99
C LEU A 89 13.40 -6.73 1.69
N PHE A 90 14.34 -6.27 0.89
CA PHE A 90 14.84 -6.97 -0.29
C PHE A 90 16.32 -7.30 -0.10
N PHE A 91 16.86 -8.21 -0.91
CA PHE A 91 18.28 -8.52 -0.86
C PHE A 91 19.06 -7.33 -1.45
N GLU A 92 19.68 -6.55 -0.58
CA GLU A 92 20.31 -5.28 -0.94
C GLU A 92 21.51 -5.43 -1.87
N ASP A 93 22.28 -6.52 -1.71
CA ASP A 93 23.44 -6.89 -2.53
C ASP A 93 23.06 -7.50 -3.87
N ARG A 94 21.81 -7.90 -4.07
CA ARG A 94 21.28 -8.47 -5.29
C ARG A 94 20.69 -7.40 -6.20
N ASN A 95 20.80 -7.63 -7.50
CA ASN A 95 20.15 -6.75 -8.49
C ASN A 95 18.63 -7.04 -8.61
N GLY A 96 17.91 -6.20 -9.36
CA GLY A 96 16.47 -6.32 -9.49
C GLY A 96 15.99 -7.63 -10.12
N LYS A 97 16.78 -8.24 -11.04
CA LYS A 97 16.45 -9.55 -11.65
C LYS A 97 16.60 -10.68 -10.66
N GLU A 98 17.70 -10.67 -9.90
CA GLU A 98 17.98 -11.69 -8.88
C GLU A 98 16.95 -11.65 -7.76
N ASN A 99 16.62 -10.45 -7.26
CA ASN A 99 15.55 -10.28 -6.28
C ASN A 99 14.22 -10.85 -6.81
N ALA A 100 13.83 -10.50 -8.03
CA ALA A 100 12.58 -10.97 -8.61
C ALA A 100 12.57 -12.50 -8.85
N ALA A 101 13.71 -13.10 -9.21
CA ALA A 101 13.80 -14.54 -9.36
C ALA A 101 13.67 -15.28 -8.01
N ILE A 102 14.37 -14.80 -6.97
CA ILE A 102 14.32 -15.43 -5.64
C ILE A 102 12.94 -15.26 -5.01
N LEU A 103 12.41 -14.02 -5.02
CA LEU A 103 11.16 -13.70 -4.34
C LEU A 103 9.93 -14.21 -5.12
N GLY A 104 10.01 -14.24 -6.45
CA GLY A 104 8.91 -14.73 -7.29
C GLY A 104 8.53 -16.17 -7.02
N ASP A 105 9.52 -17.01 -6.67
CA ASP A 105 9.30 -18.43 -6.35
C ASP A 105 8.44 -18.65 -5.07
N PHE A 106 8.27 -17.63 -4.23
CA PHE A 106 7.40 -17.71 -3.04
C PHE A 106 5.93 -17.39 -3.32
N TYR A 107 5.59 -16.92 -4.53
CA TYR A 107 4.23 -16.51 -4.88
C TYR A 107 3.69 -17.34 -6.04
N GLU A 108 2.56 -18.00 -5.81
CA GLU A 108 1.94 -18.89 -6.82
C GLU A 108 1.49 -18.12 -8.07
N ASN A 109 1.06 -16.86 -7.90
CA ASN A 109 0.53 -16.02 -8.97
C ASN A 109 1.58 -15.09 -9.61
N TYR A 110 2.88 -15.31 -9.34
CA TYR A 110 3.92 -14.46 -9.92
C TYR A 110 4.16 -14.76 -11.40
N GLU A 111 3.97 -13.75 -12.24
CA GLU A 111 4.20 -13.79 -13.69
C GLU A 111 5.50 -13.08 -14.07
N LYS A 112 6.57 -13.84 -14.28
CA LYS A 112 7.91 -13.30 -14.59
C LYS A 112 7.94 -12.40 -15.82
N GLU A 113 7.28 -12.80 -16.91
CA GLU A 113 7.20 -12.03 -18.16
C GLU A 113 6.50 -10.69 -17.94
N ARG A 114 5.47 -10.68 -17.12
CA ARG A 114 4.73 -9.47 -16.74
C ARG A 114 5.61 -8.53 -15.92
N PHE A 115 6.39 -9.05 -14.97
CA PHE A 115 7.38 -8.25 -14.23
C PHE A 115 8.36 -7.54 -15.17
N PHE A 116 8.97 -8.28 -16.09
CA PHE A 116 9.94 -7.69 -17.02
C PHE A 116 9.29 -6.69 -17.98
N SER A 117 8.04 -6.92 -18.39
CA SER A 117 7.28 -6.00 -19.23
C SER A 117 7.06 -4.66 -18.54
N TYR A 118 6.60 -4.66 -17.28
CA TYR A 118 6.45 -3.45 -16.49
C TYR A 118 7.79 -2.76 -16.24
N CYS A 119 8.83 -3.49 -15.82
CA CYS A 119 10.15 -2.92 -15.58
C CYS A 119 10.74 -2.24 -16.83
N LYS A 120 10.57 -2.84 -18.01
CA LYS A 120 10.99 -2.24 -19.28
C LYS A 120 10.23 -0.96 -19.56
N ARG A 121 8.91 -0.97 -19.41
CA ARG A 121 8.03 0.16 -19.67
C ARG A 121 8.32 1.34 -18.73
N PHE A 122 8.53 1.07 -17.45
CA PHE A 122 8.80 2.09 -16.43
C PHE A 122 10.28 2.37 -16.21
N GLN A 123 11.14 1.83 -17.08
CA GLN A 123 12.59 2.07 -17.09
C GLN A 123 13.26 1.76 -15.74
N VAL A 124 12.89 0.64 -15.12
CA VAL A 124 13.51 0.18 -13.87
C VAL A 124 14.89 -0.43 -14.19
N PRO A 125 15.99 0.02 -13.57
CA PRO A 125 17.33 -0.49 -13.85
C PRO A 125 17.57 -1.86 -13.18
N LEU A 126 17.18 -2.91 -13.86
CA LEU A 126 17.18 -4.29 -13.33
C LEU A 126 18.56 -4.92 -13.06
N CYS A 127 19.64 -4.33 -13.62
CA CYS A 127 21.01 -4.85 -13.45
C CYS A 127 21.79 -4.15 -12.33
N THR A 128 21.21 -3.11 -11.72
CA THR A 128 21.79 -2.38 -10.59
C THR A 128 21.43 -3.09 -9.29
N SER A 129 22.38 -3.25 -8.35
CA SER A 129 22.11 -3.77 -7.02
C SER A 129 21.04 -2.93 -6.32
N TYR A 130 20.13 -3.58 -5.59
CA TYR A 130 18.97 -2.92 -4.99
C TYR A 130 19.35 -1.76 -4.07
N ILE A 131 20.45 -1.90 -3.30
CA ILE A 131 20.96 -0.83 -2.43
C ILE A 131 21.33 0.45 -3.21
N ASN A 132 21.81 0.31 -4.46
CA ASN A 132 22.25 1.42 -5.29
C ASN A 132 21.13 2.06 -6.12
N LEU A 133 19.90 1.55 -6.05
CA LEU A 133 18.75 2.17 -6.67
C LEU A 133 18.38 3.44 -5.90
N SER A 134 18.00 4.49 -6.62
CA SER A 134 17.35 5.65 -6.03
C SER A 134 16.03 5.24 -5.37
N ARG A 135 15.54 6.06 -4.43
CA ARG A 135 14.24 5.85 -3.78
C ARG A 135 13.12 5.60 -4.80
N GLY A 136 13.03 6.45 -5.81
CA GLY A 136 12.02 6.32 -6.85
C GLY A 136 12.13 5.03 -7.68
N GLU A 137 13.35 4.58 -7.99
CA GLU A 137 13.58 3.30 -8.69
C GLU A 137 13.20 2.11 -7.81
N LYS A 138 13.49 2.15 -6.50
CA LYS A 138 13.06 1.13 -5.54
C LYS A 138 11.53 1.00 -5.51
N ILE A 139 10.83 2.12 -5.44
CA ILE A 139 9.36 2.16 -5.44
C ILE A 139 8.80 1.60 -6.76
N LYS A 140 9.34 2.02 -7.91
CA LYS A 140 8.94 1.46 -9.21
C LYS A 140 9.14 -0.05 -9.27
N TRP A 141 10.29 -0.53 -8.80
CA TRP A 141 10.60 -1.96 -8.75
C TRP A 141 9.56 -2.72 -7.91
N GLN A 142 9.25 -2.23 -6.71
CA GLN A 142 8.27 -2.83 -5.80
C GLN A 142 6.88 -2.90 -6.43
N ILE A 143 6.43 -1.83 -7.09
CA ILE A 143 5.13 -1.81 -7.77
C ILE A 143 5.12 -2.80 -8.94
N CYS A 144 6.18 -2.84 -9.77
CA CYS A 144 6.27 -3.79 -10.87
C CYS A 144 6.22 -5.24 -10.36
N PHE A 145 6.88 -5.52 -9.23
CA PHE A 145 6.87 -6.84 -8.60
C PHE A 145 5.47 -7.19 -8.05
N ALA A 146 4.80 -6.27 -7.36
CA ALA A 146 3.44 -6.47 -6.88
C ALA A 146 2.44 -6.64 -8.05
N ALA A 147 2.57 -5.86 -9.12
CA ALA A 147 1.73 -5.97 -10.30
C ALA A 147 1.89 -7.30 -11.03
N ALA A 148 3.11 -7.87 -11.02
CA ALA A 148 3.38 -9.19 -11.58
C ALA A 148 2.77 -10.35 -10.77
N ARG A 149 2.32 -10.09 -9.54
CA ARG A 149 1.60 -11.01 -8.65
C ARG A 149 0.09 -10.89 -8.74
N ASN A 150 -0.44 -10.00 -9.58
CA ASN A 150 -1.89 -9.71 -9.66
C ASN A 150 -2.51 -9.33 -8.31
N CYS A 151 -1.82 -8.53 -7.52
CA CYS A 151 -2.35 -8.09 -6.22
C CYS A 151 -3.70 -7.38 -6.37
N ARG A 152 -4.62 -7.66 -5.43
CA ARG A 152 -5.94 -7.04 -5.33
C ARG A 152 -5.91 -5.77 -4.47
N LEU A 153 -4.93 -5.66 -3.57
CA LEU A 153 -4.69 -4.47 -2.72
C LEU A 153 -3.23 -4.05 -2.81
N TYR A 154 -3.00 -2.78 -3.09
CA TYR A 154 -1.68 -2.15 -3.02
C TYR A 154 -1.66 -1.21 -1.82
N MET A 155 -0.81 -1.48 -0.85
CA MET A 155 -0.59 -0.61 0.31
C MET A 155 0.72 0.16 0.13
N LEU A 156 0.63 1.50 0.10
CA LEU A 156 1.73 2.39 -0.17
C LEU A 156 1.99 3.28 1.06
N ASP A 157 3.11 3.05 1.75
CA ASP A 157 3.47 3.84 2.93
C ASP A 157 4.41 4.98 2.55
N GLU A 158 3.86 6.21 2.59
CA GLU A 158 4.54 7.47 2.24
C GLU A 158 5.35 7.40 0.93
N ALA A 159 4.86 6.58 -0.02
CA ALA A 159 5.58 6.28 -1.25
C ALA A 159 5.80 7.52 -2.16
N THR A 160 4.96 8.54 -2.03
CA THR A 160 5.02 9.78 -2.83
C THR A 160 5.88 10.88 -2.21
N ALA A 161 6.30 10.72 -0.94
CA ALA A 161 7.07 11.73 -0.23
C ALA A 161 8.42 12.01 -0.95
N GLY A 162 8.70 13.29 -1.22
CA GLY A 162 9.93 13.72 -1.90
C GLY A 162 10.04 13.34 -3.38
N MET A 163 8.98 12.85 -4.02
CA MET A 163 8.95 12.68 -5.47
C MET A 163 8.87 14.03 -6.17
N ASP A 164 9.68 14.21 -7.22
CA ASP A 164 9.49 15.34 -8.12
C ASP A 164 8.16 15.23 -8.88
N PRO A 165 7.57 16.34 -9.34
CA PRO A 165 6.25 16.35 -9.98
C PRO A 165 6.15 15.48 -11.25
N VAL A 166 7.23 15.38 -12.02
CA VAL A 166 7.25 14.58 -13.27
C VAL A 166 7.22 13.10 -12.93
N PHE A 167 8.05 12.69 -11.97
CA PHE A 167 8.09 11.31 -11.51
C PHE A 167 6.77 10.91 -10.84
N ARG A 168 6.17 11.80 -10.02
CA ARG A 168 4.88 11.57 -9.38
C ARG A 168 3.77 11.30 -10.40
N LYS A 169 3.72 12.04 -11.49
CA LYS A 169 2.76 11.78 -12.57
C LYS A 169 2.92 10.37 -13.13
N VAL A 170 4.15 9.98 -13.50
CA VAL A 170 4.44 8.63 -14.03
C VAL A 170 4.05 7.54 -13.03
N PHE A 171 4.23 7.80 -11.73
CA PHE A 171 3.86 6.89 -10.66
C PHE A 171 2.33 6.68 -10.59
N PHE A 172 1.54 7.75 -10.60
CA PHE A 172 0.07 7.63 -10.60
C PHE A 172 -0.47 7.04 -11.91
N ASP A 173 0.12 7.40 -13.06
CA ASP A 173 -0.24 6.80 -14.35
C ASP A 173 -0.05 5.26 -14.32
N LEU A 174 1.04 4.77 -13.67
CA LEU A 174 1.28 3.35 -13.46
C LEU A 174 0.21 2.71 -12.57
N LEU A 175 -0.13 3.34 -11.45
CA LEU A 175 -1.14 2.83 -10.53
C LEU A 175 -2.52 2.75 -11.21
N HIS A 176 -2.93 3.79 -11.93
CA HIS A 176 -4.19 3.82 -12.67
C HIS A 176 -4.25 2.72 -13.74
N GLU A 177 -3.13 2.47 -14.43
CA GLU A 177 -3.08 1.39 -15.42
C GLU A 177 -3.26 0.01 -14.77
N ILE A 178 -2.58 -0.24 -13.65
CA ILE A 178 -2.74 -1.49 -12.89
C ILE A 178 -4.20 -1.65 -12.47
N MET A 179 -4.80 -0.61 -11.90
CA MET A 179 -6.21 -0.63 -11.49
C MET A 179 -7.16 -0.92 -12.65
N ALA A 180 -6.95 -0.28 -13.81
CA ALA A 180 -7.78 -0.50 -14.99
C ALA A 180 -7.75 -1.96 -15.50
N GLN A 181 -6.61 -2.65 -15.31
CA GLN A 181 -6.44 -4.03 -15.75
C GLN A 181 -6.92 -5.06 -14.72
N THR A 182 -6.78 -4.77 -13.41
CA THR A 182 -6.96 -5.75 -12.33
C THR A 182 -8.13 -5.44 -11.40
N LYS A 183 -8.74 -4.26 -11.52
CA LYS A 183 -9.70 -3.71 -10.56
C LYS A 183 -9.14 -3.66 -9.12
N ALA A 184 -7.84 -3.58 -8.98
CA ALA A 184 -7.21 -3.51 -7.66
C ALA A 184 -7.67 -2.27 -6.89
N CYS A 185 -7.60 -2.37 -5.57
CA CYS A 185 -7.75 -1.25 -4.64
C CYS A 185 -6.37 -0.72 -4.26
N ILE A 186 -6.25 0.59 -4.10
CA ILE A 186 -5.02 1.23 -3.61
C ILE A 186 -5.32 1.91 -2.28
N LEU A 187 -4.52 1.60 -1.27
CA LEU A 187 -4.50 2.29 0.02
C LEU A 187 -3.14 2.94 0.21
N MET A 188 -3.10 4.26 0.30
CA MET A 188 -1.85 4.99 0.51
C MET A 188 -1.89 5.87 1.74
N THR A 189 -0.71 6.17 2.28
CA THR A 189 -0.54 7.10 3.39
C THR A 189 0.26 8.32 2.96
N ASP A 190 -0.11 9.48 3.46
CA ASP A 190 0.63 10.72 3.25
C ASP A 190 0.45 11.65 4.46
N HIS A 191 1.37 12.59 4.65
CA HIS A 191 1.22 13.65 5.64
C HIS A 191 0.58 14.91 5.05
N ASN A 192 0.51 15.04 3.73
CA ASN A 192 -0.05 16.18 3.03
C ASN A 192 -1.45 15.86 2.47
N LEU A 193 -2.48 16.19 3.25
CA LEU A 193 -3.87 15.96 2.89
C LEU A 193 -4.24 16.59 1.53
N HIS A 194 -3.86 17.85 1.31
CA HIS A 194 -4.19 18.58 0.08
C HIS A 194 -3.58 17.97 -1.18
N GLU A 195 -2.39 17.42 -1.06
CA GLU A 195 -1.69 16.85 -2.19
C GLU A 195 -2.25 15.48 -2.56
N ILE A 196 -2.55 14.66 -1.54
CA ILE A 196 -3.03 13.31 -1.75
C ILE A 196 -4.51 13.27 -2.16
N SER A 197 -5.35 14.20 -1.69
CA SER A 197 -6.77 14.25 -2.07
C SER A 197 -6.99 14.47 -3.56
N ARG A 198 -6.06 15.14 -4.25
CA ARG A 198 -6.12 15.33 -5.71
C ARG A 198 -5.82 14.06 -6.52
N GLN A 199 -5.34 13.03 -5.88
CA GLN A 199 -4.86 11.80 -6.51
C GLN A 199 -5.65 10.56 -6.08
N THR A 200 -6.63 10.72 -5.19
CA THR A 200 -7.41 9.61 -4.61
C THR A 200 -8.89 9.89 -4.65
N ASP A 201 -9.70 8.83 -4.61
CA ASP A 201 -11.17 8.94 -4.61
C ASP A 201 -11.70 9.25 -3.22
N TYR A 202 -11.08 8.66 -2.18
CA TYR A 202 -11.49 8.80 -0.79
C TYR A 202 -10.31 9.13 0.11
N VAL A 203 -10.57 9.96 1.11
CA VAL A 203 -9.58 10.35 2.14
C VAL A 203 -10.17 10.14 3.53
N ALA A 204 -9.35 9.62 4.44
CA ALA A 204 -9.61 9.62 5.88
C ALA A 204 -8.44 10.27 6.62
N TYR A 205 -8.71 10.88 7.76
CA TYR A 205 -7.69 11.48 8.61
C TYR A 205 -7.37 10.58 9.79
N MET A 206 -6.08 10.41 10.06
CA MET A 206 -5.59 9.63 11.18
C MET A 206 -4.95 10.53 12.23
N GLU A 207 -5.40 10.41 13.46
CA GLU A 207 -4.87 11.14 14.61
C GLU A 207 -4.81 10.23 15.84
N ASN A 208 -3.67 10.24 16.54
CA ASN A 208 -3.47 9.50 17.79
C ASN A 208 -3.95 8.03 17.75
N GLY A 209 -3.70 7.34 16.64
CA GLY A 209 -4.09 5.94 16.44
C GLY A 209 -5.56 5.69 16.14
N ARG A 210 -6.35 6.74 15.89
CA ARG A 210 -7.76 6.68 15.50
C ARG A 210 -7.92 7.14 14.06
N LEU A 211 -8.81 6.50 13.33
CA LEU A 211 -9.14 6.83 11.94
C LEU A 211 -10.52 7.50 11.88
N SER A 212 -10.64 8.58 11.13
CA SER A 212 -11.95 9.17 10.79
C SER A 212 -12.71 8.28 9.79
N GLY A 213 -13.98 8.59 9.54
CA GLY A 213 -14.70 8.03 8.39
C GLY A 213 -14.10 8.51 7.07
N TRP A 214 -14.32 7.74 5.99
CA TRP A 214 -13.98 8.13 4.63
C TRP A 214 -14.82 9.32 4.18
N LYS A 215 -14.20 10.29 3.51
CA LYS A 215 -14.83 11.37 2.76
C LYS A 215 -14.43 11.27 1.30
N GLU A 216 -15.30 11.66 0.39
CA GLU A 216 -14.91 11.83 -1.01
C GLU A 216 -13.88 12.94 -1.13
N SER A 217 -12.82 12.69 -1.91
CA SER A 217 -11.69 13.63 -2.02
C SER A 217 -12.10 14.99 -2.56
N MET A 218 -13.13 15.05 -3.43
CA MET A 218 -13.70 16.31 -3.94
C MET A 218 -14.36 17.16 -2.85
N GLU A 219 -14.87 16.56 -1.77
CA GLU A 219 -15.46 17.28 -0.64
C GLU A 219 -14.39 17.90 0.26
N VAL A 220 -13.20 17.30 0.31
CA VAL A 220 -12.08 17.75 1.16
C VAL A 220 -11.42 19.03 0.63
N GLU A 221 -11.49 19.29 -0.68
CA GLU A 221 -11.01 20.56 -1.26
C GLU A 221 -11.88 21.76 -0.87
N ALA A 222 -13.13 21.53 -0.47
CA ALA A 222 -14.09 22.57 -0.09
C ALA A 222 -14.07 22.91 1.42
N ASP A 223 -13.71 21.94 2.28
CA ASP A 223 -13.72 22.09 3.73
C ASP A 223 -12.33 21.85 4.33
N VAL A 224 -11.74 22.89 4.87
CA VAL A 224 -10.58 22.75 5.77
C VAL A 224 -11.04 21.96 7.00
N TRP A 225 -10.36 20.87 7.31
CA TRP A 225 -10.56 20.16 8.57
C TRP A 225 -10.24 21.13 9.73
N ILE A 226 -11.29 21.72 10.34
CA ILE A 226 -11.21 22.53 11.55
C ILE A 226 -11.36 21.59 12.76
#